data_211d53342fa2faec80e44dd49f857817
#
_entry.id   211d53342fa2faec80e44dd49f857817
#
_cell.length_a   1.000
_cell.length_b   1.000
_cell.length_c   1.000
_cell.angle_alpha   90.00
_cell.angle_beta   90.00
_cell.angle_gamma   90.00
#
_symmetry.space_group_name_H-M   'P 1'
#
loop_
_entity.id
_entity.type
_entity.pdbx_description
1 polymer ?
#
loop_
_entity_poly.entity_id
_entity_poly.type
_entity_poly.pdbx_seq_one_letter_code
_entity_poly.pdbx_strand_id
1 'polypeptide(L)'
;MSDTATDTSTGTGTSTETDTGTVNWNSKAFDEIVSNDAGRPVLFTNARVLTMDPLIGTMTGADVLLVGALLVGVGPGIITAAQDDNAIVVDCTGMTVVPAVVDTVALGGGRGHRSEYVATLTPGNAGDLLVVPDEFAADVASAQATLLTRPDQVRALVAAGKPVLWASVDAPDRPTAPEAGVPAAGDMTGSPRVGVWIDRNDFLHQELTADGRYDETRGGRPHAYEGRYWIDGDRIDYLDDLGFWAFGEFQGEELHHAGYVMRLG
;
A
#
# COMPACT_ATOMS: atom_id res chain seq x y z
N MET A 1 39.34 -42.24 61.78
CA MET A 1 38.70 -40.97 62.11
C MET A 1 39.14 -40.02 61.00
N SER A 2 38.37 -39.97 60.01
CA SER A 2 38.58 -39.03 58.90
C SER A 2 37.24 -38.78 58.28
N ASP A 3 36.70 -37.58 58.48
CA ASP A 3 35.49 -37.11 57.88
C ASP A 3 35.77 -36.70 56.44
N THR A 4 34.99 -37.26 55.56
CA THR A 4 34.93 -36.89 54.15
C THR A 4 33.67 -36.08 53.91
N ALA A 5 33.85 -34.78 53.74
CA ALA A 5 32.78 -33.89 53.34
C ALA A 5 32.57 -34.03 51.82
N THR A 6 31.37 -34.39 51.43
CA THR A 6 30.87 -34.37 50.04
C THR A 6 30.33 -32.98 49.72
N ASP A 7 31.02 -32.33 48.82
CA ASP A 7 30.60 -31.06 48.22
C ASP A 7 29.63 -31.35 47.06
N THR A 8 28.36 -30.92 47.21
CA THR A 8 27.33 -31.02 46.20
C THR A 8 27.25 -29.66 45.49
N SER A 9 27.97 -29.51 44.39
CA SER A 9 27.86 -28.41 43.43
C SER A 9 26.52 -28.47 42.69
N THR A 10 25.57 -27.63 43.11
CA THR A 10 24.38 -27.36 42.31
C THR A 10 24.75 -26.44 41.14
N GLY A 11 24.83 -27.04 39.96
CA GLY A 11 24.93 -26.30 38.70
C GLY A 11 23.63 -25.57 38.41
N THR A 12 23.64 -24.27 38.57
CA THR A 12 22.63 -23.37 38.04
C THR A 12 22.82 -23.31 36.52
N GLY A 13 21.98 -24.06 35.80
CA GLY A 13 21.82 -23.91 34.36
C GLY A 13 21.20 -22.54 34.08
N THR A 14 22.02 -21.62 33.61
CA THR A 14 21.55 -20.41 32.93
C THR A 14 20.92 -20.85 31.58
N SER A 15 19.60 -20.97 31.61
CA SER A 15 18.83 -20.95 30.36
C SER A 15 19.06 -19.58 29.72
N THR A 16 19.85 -19.55 28.66
CA THR A 16 19.80 -18.44 27.72
C THR A 16 18.41 -18.45 27.10
N GLU A 17 17.51 -17.68 27.70
CA GLU A 17 16.33 -17.19 26.99
C GLU A 17 16.87 -16.46 25.76
N THR A 18 16.69 -17.07 24.61
CA THR A 18 16.69 -16.33 23.34
C THR A 18 15.51 -15.38 23.43
N ASP A 19 15.79 -14.19 23.90
CA ASP A 19 14.91 -13.05 23.78
C ASP A 19 14.64 -12.88 22.26
N THR A 20 13.55 -13.49 21.79
CA THR A 20 12.93 -13.14 20.53
C THR A 20 12.20 -11.83 20.75
N GLY A 21 12.96 -10.83 21.24
CA GLY A 21 12.46 -9.49 21.43
C GLY A 21 11.98 -8.99 20.09
N THR A 22 10.68 -8.89 19.95
CA THR A 22 10.04 -8.04 18.95
C THR A 22 10.71 -6.68 19.12
N VAL A 23 11.65 -6.39 18.23
CA VAL A 23 12.45 -5.16 18.31
C VAL A 23 11.46 -4.01 18.22
N ASN A 24 11.35 -3.26 19.27
CA ASN A 24 10.52 -2.07 19.39
C ASN A 24 11.14 -0.93 18.53
N TRP A 25 11.27 -1.21 17.20
CA TRP A 25 11.97 -0.39 16.25
C TRP A 25 11.31 0.98 16.16
N ASN A 26 12.03 2.03 16.60
CA ASN A 26 11.57 3.40 16.53
C ASN A 26 10.15 3.67 17.10
N SER A 27 9.75 2.95 18.16
CA SER A 27 8.40 3.09 18.76
C SER A 27 8.06 4.53 19.14
N LYS A 28 9.02 5.25 19.74
CA LYS A 28 8.84 6.66 20.09
C LYS A 28 8.56 7.52 18.86
N ALA A 29 9.32 7.32 17.78
CA ALA A 29 9.10 8.04 16.54
C ALA A 29 7.71 7.71 15.95
N PHE A 30 7.30 6.46 16.01
CA PHE A 30 5.98 6.05 15.58
C PHE A 30 4.86 6.77 16.36
N ASP A 31 4.93 6.81 17.69
CA ASP A 31 3.96 7.50 18.53
C ASP A 31 3.89 9.00 18.18
N GLU A 32 5.06 9.61 17.93
CA GLU A 32 5.15 11.01 17.51
C GLU A 32 4.57 11.22 16.10
N ILE A 33 4.74 10.28 15.15
CA ILE A 33 4.17 10.38 13.81
C ILE A 33 2.64 10.26 13.85
N VAL A 34 2.12 9.29 14.63
CA VAL A 34 0.67 9.06 14.74
C VAL A 34 -0.02 10.27 15.39
N SER A 35 0.63 10.92 16.35
CA SER A 35 0.11 12.11 17.03
C SER A 35 0.56 13.44 16.41
N ASN A 36 1.04 13.41 15.16
CA ASN A 36 1.64 14.58 14.50
C ASN A 36 0.59 15.54 13.92
N ASP A 37 -0.24 16.12 14.76
CA ASP A 37 -1.23 17.12 14.36
C ASP A 37 -0.58 18.44 13.89
N ALA A 38 0.65 18.71 14.33
CA ALA A 38 1.40 19.90 13.96
C ALA A 38 2.01 19.84 12.55
N GLY A 39 1.94 18.69 11.88
CA GLY A 39 2.50 18.51 10.54
C GLY A 39 4.04 18.58 10.50
N ARG A 40 4.72 18.19 11.58
CA ARG A 40 6.17 18.12 11.63
C ARG A 40 6.72 17.25 10.52
N PRO A 41 7.86 17.60 9.91
CA PRO A 41 8.55 16.71 8.97
C PRO A 41 8.88 15.35 9.60
N VAL A 42 8.95 14.30 8.77
CA VAL A 42 9.39 12.96 9.18
C VAL A 42 10.65 12.61 8.40
N LEU A 43 11.72 12.32 9.10
CA LEU A 43 13.02 12.00 8.54
C LEU A 43 13.38 10.55 8.80
N PHE A 44 13.50 9.76 7.74
CA PHE A 44 14.13 8.44 7.77
C PHE A 44 15.62 8.63 7.49
N THR A 45 16.49 8.38 8.48
CA THR A 45 17.93 8.70 8.41
C THR A 45 18.80 7.43 8.42
N ASN A 46 20.04 7.56 7.95
CA ASN A 46 21.05 6.49 7.90
C ASN A 46 20.67 5.27 7.06
N ALA A 47 19.75 5.39 6.12
CA ALA A 47 19.27 4.30 5.31
C ALA A 47 20.17 3.99 4.11
N ARG A 48 20.12 2.76 3.65
CA ARG A 48 20.36 2.47 2.24
C ARG A 48 19.08 2.80 1.46
N VAL A 49 19.16 3.64 0.43
CA VAL A 49 18.00 4.11 -0.33
C VAL A 49 18.11 3.66 -1.77
N LEU A 50 17.12 2.89 -2.23
CA LEU A 50 16.98 2.48 -3.63
C LEU A 50 15.86 3.32 -4.27
N THR A 51 16.22 4.43 -4.88
CA THR A 51 15.24 5.44 -5.29
C THR A 51 14.39 5.04 -6.49
N MET A 52 14.84 4.14 -7.33
CA MET A 52 14.29 3.84 -8.67
C MET A 52 14.29 5.06 -9.62
N ASP A 53 14.84 6.19 -9.22
CA ASP A 53 15.05 7.35 -10.08
C ASP A 53 16.42 7.20 -10.78
N PRO A 54 16.46 7.21 -12.13
CA PRO A 54 17.70 6.97 -12.88
C PRO A 54 18.72 8.09 -12.73
N LEU A 55 18.30 9.29 -12.30
CA LEU A 55 19.20 10.41 -12.06
C LEU A 55 19.79 10.36 -10.64
N ILE A 56 18.96 9.98 -9.65
CA ILE A 56 19.35 9.97 -8.24
C ILE A 56 20.08 8.67 -7.88
N GLY A 57 19.57 7.53 -8.36
CA GLY A 57 20.20 6.22 -8.19
C GLY A 57 20.04 5.63 -6.77
N THR A 58 21.03 4.84 -6.38
CA THR A 58 21.13 4.19 -5.07
C THR A 58 22.10 4.92 -4.18
N MET A 59 21.75 5.09 -2.90
CA MET A 59 22.59 5.75 -1.89
C MET A 59 22.71 4.89 -0.63
N THR A 60 23.78 5.06 0.11
CA THR A 60 24.02 4.45 1.43
C THR A 60 24.25 5.53 2.47
N GLY A 61 23.76 5.32 3.70
CA GLY A 61 23.84 6.34 4.75
C GLY A 61 23.09 7.62 4.36
N ALA A 62 21.99 7.48 3.67
CA ALA A 62 21.19 8.59 3.16
C ALA A 62 19.92 8.79 3.99
N ASP A 63 19.36 9.98 3.83
CA ASP A 63 18.16 10.44 4.50
C ASP A 63 17.02 10.56 3.48
N VAL A 64 15.78 10.28 3.95
CA VAL A 64 14.54 10.50 3.20
C VAL A 64 13.63 11.37 4.04
N LEU A 65 13.29 12.57 3.56
CA LEU A 65 12.49 13.55 4.27
C LEU A 65 11.09 13.63 3.68
N LEU A 66 10.09 13.43 4.55
CA LEU A 66 8.68 13.62 4.23
C LEU A 66 8.14 14.88 4.89
N VAL A 67 7.32 15.64 4.15
CA VAL A 67 6.50 16.73 4.67
C VAL A 67 5.05 16.53 4.20
N GLY A 68 4.16 16.28 5.14
CA GLY A 68 2.78 15.89 4.81
C GLY A 68 2.77 14.62 3.95
N ALA A 69 2.13 14.67 2.80
CA ALA A 69 2.01 13.54 1.88
C ALA A 69 3.18 13.39 0.88
N LEU A 70 4.15 14.30 0.90
CA LEU A 70 5.18 14.39 -0.13
C LEU A 70 6.56 14.00 0.40
N LEU A 71 7.34 13.35 -0.46
CA LEU A 71 8.77 13.24 -0.33
C LEU A 71 9.40 14.57 -0.79
N VAL A 72 10.11 15.27 0.10
CA VAL A 72 10.68 16.59 -0.19
C VAL A 72 12.19 16.57 -0.32
N GLY A 73 12.86 15.53 0.19
CA GLY A 73 14.30 15.39 0.08
C GLY A 73 14.75 13.94 0.16
N VAL A 74 15.81 13.61 -0.58
CA VAL A 74 16.53 12.35 -0.50
C VAL A 74 18.02 12.59 -0.71
N GLY A 75 18.84 12.09 0.19
CA GLY A 75 20.31 12.24 0.11
C GLY A 75 20.97 12.33 1.48
N PRO A 76 22.30 12.37 1.54
CA PRO A 76 23.01 12.43 2.81
C PRO A 76 22.92 13.83 3.44
N GLY A 77 22.91 13.88 4.78
CA GLY A 77 23.08 15.11 5.56
C GLY A 77 21.84 16.00 5.67
N ILE A 78 20.66 15.53 5.27
CA ILE A 78 19.40 16.27 5.45
C ILE A 78 19.06 16.42 6.93
N ILE A 79 19.56 15.51 7.79
CA ILE A 79 19.28 15.49 9.23
C ILE A 79 19.56 16.85 9.91
N THR A 80 20.55 17.59 9.48
CA THR A 80 20.88 18.89 10.08
C THR A 80 19.74 19.89 9.87
N ALA A 81 19.28 20.07 8.64
CA ALA A 81 18.17 20.97 8.33
C ALA A 81 16.84 20.47 8.92
N ALA A 82 16.60 19.15 8.88
CA ALA A 82 15.39 18.56 9.44
C ALA A 82 15.30 18.75 10.97
N GLN A 83 16.43 18.73 11.69
CA GLN A 83 16.46 19.02 13.13
C GLN A 83 16.10 20.48 13.43
N ASP A 84 16.55 21.42 12.62
CA ASP A 84 16.16 22.83 12.74
C ASP A 84 14.65 23.02 12.57
N ASP A 85 14.01 22.20 11.74
CA ASP A 85 12.57 22.16 11.49
C ASP A 85 11.80 21.27 12.49
N ASN A 86 12.44 20.80 13.57
CA ASN A 86 11.87 19.92 14.58
C ASN A 86 11.28 18.63 13.99
N ALA A 87 11.96 18.02 13.02
CA ALA A 87 11.51 16.78 12.40
C ALA A 87 11.44 15.62 13.38
N ILE A 88 10.53 14.68 13.13
CA ILE A 88 10.49 13.38 13.80
C ILE A 88 11.52 12.49 13.12
N VAL A 89 12.49 11.99 13.87
CA VAL A 89 13.62 11.21 13.32
C VAL A 89 13.40 9.74 13.51
N VAL A 90 13.49 8.99 12.42
CA VAL A 90 13.41 7.53 12.35
C VAL A 90 14.79 7.00 11.95
N ASP A 91 15.47 6.31 12.85
CA ASP A 91 16.78 5.72 12.56
C ASP A 91 16.62 4.43 11.74
N CYS A 92 17.18 4.44 10.55
CA CYS A 92 17.16 3.35 9.58
C CYS A 92 18.54 2.67 9.41
N THR A 93 19.39 2.72 10.43
CA THR A 93 20.66 2.00 10.41
C THR A 93 20.43 0.49 10.18
N GLY A 94 21.09 -0.08 9.16
CA GLY A 94 20.92 -1.49 8.74
C GLY A 94 19.60 -1.76 8.00
N MET A 95 18.93 -0.70 7.54
CA MET A 95 17.67 -0.79 6.80
C MET A 95 17.80 -0.22 5.39
N THR A 96 17.01 -0.78 4.50
CA THR A 96 16.83 -0.27 3.14
C THR A 96 15.46 0.36 2.97
N VAL A 97 15.44 1.56 2.41
CA VAL A 97 14.24 2.29 2.02
C VAL A 97 14.05 2.19 0.51
N VAL A 98 12.87 1.76 0.10
CA VAL A 98 12.50 1.61 -1.32
C VAL A 98 11.11 2.21 -1.56
N PRO A 99 10.71 2.49 -2.82
CA PRO A 99 9.32 2.81 -3.14
C PRO A 99 8.38 1.67 -2.70
N ALA A 100 7.25 2.01 -2.10
CA ALA A 100 6.27 1.02 -1.64
C ALA A 100 5.49 0.38 -2.80
N VAL A 101 5.51 0.97 -3.98
CA VAL A 101 4.70 0.59 -5.15
C VAL A 101 5.59 0.22 -6.33
N VAL A 102 5.18 -0.79 -7.08
CA VAL A 102 5.82 -1.15 -8.36
C VAL A 102 5.22 -0.30 -9.47
N ASP A 103 6.08 0.35 -10.22
CA ASP A 103 5.68 1.16 -11.36
C ASP A 103 6.51 0.77 -12.60
N THR A 104 5.81 0.47 -13.68
CA THR A 104 6.46 0.09 -14.95
C THR A 104 7.22 1.24 -15.60
N VAL A 105 6.82 2.50 -15.36
CA VAL A 105 7.54 3.69 -15.85
C VAL A 105 8.88 3.80 -15.13
N ALA A 106 8.89 3.63 -13.81
CA ALA A 106 10.13 3.61 -13.02
C ALA A 106 11.03 2.45 -13.40
N LEU A 107 10.48 1.25 -13.63
CA LEU A 107 11.22 0.08 -14.09
C LEU A 107 11.85 0.31 -15.48
N GLY A 108 11.20 1.09 -16.33
CA GLY A 108 11.72 1.52 -17.63
C GLY A 108 12.75 2.67 -17.56
N GLY A 109 13.11 3.12 -16.35
CA GLY A 109 14.03 4.24 -16.14
C GLY A 109 13.39 5.62 -16.38
N GLY A 110 12.07 5.71 -16.40
CA GLY A 110 11.35 6.98 -16.53
C GLY A 110 11.27 7.75 -15.20
N ARG A 111 11.31 9.08 -15.30
CA ARG A 111 10.95 9.99 -14.21
C ARG A 111 9.60 10.58 -14.52
N GLY A 112 8.57 10.19 -13.80
CA GLY A 112 7.24 10.79 -13.96
C GLY A 112 7.20 12.26 -13.53
N HIS A 113 6.18 12.94 -13.96
CA HIS A 113 5.83 14.28 -13.49
C HIS A 113 4.89 14.17 -12.28
N ARG A 114 4.76 15.24 -11.49
CA ARG A 114 3.88 15.29 -10.30
C ARG A 114 2.42 14.92 -10.56
N SER A 115 1.95 15.03 -11.80
CA SER A 115 0.59 14.64 -12.21
C SER A 115 0.46 13.14 -12.52
N GLU A 116 1.59 12.43 -12.57
CA GLU A 116 1.63 11.00 -12.87
C GLU A 116 2.06 10.28 -11.61
N TYR A 117 1.37 9.20 -11.29
CA TYR A 117 1.76 8.34 -10.17
C TYR A 117 2.99 7.52 -10.59
N VAL A 118 4.14 7.90 -10.06
CA VAL A 118 5.41 7.22 -10.36
C VAL A 118 6.01 6.75 -9.05
N ALA A 119 6.20 5.46 -8.94
CA ALA A 119 6.76 4.82 -7.76
C ALA A 119 8.28 4.94 -7.70
N THR A 120 8.77 6.16 -7.54
CA THR A 120 10.18 6.47 -7.29
C THR A 120 10.31 7.34 -6.05
N LEU A 121 11.43 7.22 -5.34
CA LEU A 121 11.74 8.14 -4.24
C LEU A 121 12.40 9.41 -4.81
N THR A 122 11.65 10.11 -5.65
CA THR A 122 12.05 11.39 -6.23
C THR A 122 11.39 12.52 -5.45
N PRO A 123 12.14 13.57 -5.03
CA PRO A 123 11.54 14.73 -4.39
C PRO A 123 10.39 15.32 -5.20
N GLY A 124 9.26 15.55 -4.54
CA GLY A 124 8.01 15.99 -5.15
C GLY A 124 7.00 14.88 -5.44
N ASN A 125 7.39 13.62 -5.38
CA ASN A 125 6.46 12.48 -5.47
C ASN A 125 5.76 12.22 -4.12
N ALA A 126 4.75 11.36 -4.16
CA ALA A 126 4.09 10.89 -2.94
C ALA A 126 5.09 10.22 -2.00
N GLY A 127 4.90 10.43 -0.70
CA GLY A 127 5.68 9.81 0.36
C GLY A 127 5.28 8.36 0.58
N ASP A 128 5.40 7.53 -0.47
CA ASP A 128 5.06 6.11 -0.49
C ASP A 128 6.36 5.30 -0.40
N LEU A 129 6.68 4.81 0.79
CA LEU A 129 7.93 4.10 1.02
C LEU A 129 7.75 2.86 1.89
N LEU A 130 8.65 1.91 1.67
CA LEU A 130 8.78 0.67 2.41
C LEU A 130 10.17 0.61 3.05
N VAL A 131 10.22 0.26 4.32
CA VAL A 131 11.47 0.05 5.09
C VAL A 131 11.59 -1.41 5.47
N VAL A 132 12.68 -2.04 5.07
CA VAL A 132 12.98 -3.44 5.39
C VAL A 132 14.44 -3.58 5.83
N PRO A 133 14.82 -4.60 6.61
CA PRO A 133 16.22 -4.89 6.88
C PRO A 133 17.02 -5.14 5.58
N ASP A 134 18.29 -4.71 5.55
CA ASP A 134 19.16 -4.81 4.38
C ASP A 134 19.25 -6.22 3.80
N GLU A 135 19.17 -7.24 4.66
CA GLU A 135 19.21 -8.65 4.27
C GLU A 135 18.04 -9.10 3.37
N PHE A 136 16.94 -8.38 3.42
CA PHE A 136 15.75 -8.64 2.59
C PHE A 136 15.66 -7.76 1.34
N ALA A 137 16.64 -6.88 1.15
CA ALA A 137 16.62 -5.87 0.10
C ALA A 137 17.84 -5.98 -0.84
N ALA A 138 18.08 -7.16 -1.42
CA ALA A 138 19.11 -7.28 -2.46
C ALA A 138 18.87 -6.27 -3.61
N ASP A 139 17.60 -6.10 -3.95
CA ASP A 139 17.09 -5.09 -4.89
C ASP A 139 15.68 -4.64 -4.47
N VAL A 140 15.07 -3.73 -5.22
CA VAL A 140 13.72 -3.20 -4.94
C VAL A 140 12.66 -4.30 -4.98
N ALA A 141 12.75 -5.22 -5.94
CA ALA A 141 11.79 -6.32 -6.08
C ALA A 141 11.83 -7.26 -4.86
N SER A 142 13.02 -7.59 -4.37
CA SER A 142 13.21 -8.39 -3.15
C SER A 142 12.64 -7.69 -1.92
N ALA A 143 12.91 -6.38 -1.77
CA ALA A 143 12.37 -5.58 -0.68
C ALA A 143 10.84 -5.55 -0.70
N GLN A 144 10.24 -5.30 -1.86
CA GLN A 144 8.79 -5.27 -2.03
C GLN A 144 8.14 -6.65 -1.84
N ALA A 145 8.81 -7.73 -2.28
CA ALA A 145 8.34 -9.10 -2.06
C ALA A 145 8.28 -9.45 -0.56
N THR A 146 9.12 -8.83 0.28
CA THR A 146 9.09 -9.02 1.74
C THR A 146 7.74 -8.61 2.33
N LEU A 147 7.10 -7.56 1.81
CA LEU A 147 5.77 -7.14 2.26
C LEU A 147 4.71 -8.25 2.10
N LEU A 148 4.82 -9.07 1.06
CA LEU A 148 3.86 -10.14 0.76
C LEU A 148 4.25 -11.47 1.40
N THR A 149 5.55 -11.79 1.45
CA THR A 149 6.04 -13.11 1.86
C THR A 149 6.46 -13.19 3.32
N ARG A 150 6.92 -12.08 3.89
CA ARG A 150 7.43 -11.95 5.27
C ARG A 150 7.02 -10.60 5.88
N PRO A 151 5.74 -10.31 5.97
CA PRO A 151 5.27 -9.01 6.42
C PRO A 151 5.68 -8.68 7.88
N ASP A 152 6.01 -9.69 8.69
CA ASP A 152 6.60 -9.56 10.03
C ASP A 152 8.02 -8.95 10.01
N GLN A 153 8.71 -9.03 8.89
CA GLN A 153 10.04 -8.43 8.69
C GLN A 153 9.99 -6.99 8.18
N VAL A 154 8.84 -6.51 7.75
CA VAL A 154 8.68 -5.10 7.36
C VAL A 154 8.79 -4.21 8.60
N ARG A 155 9.62 -3.18 8.52
CA ARG A 155 9.80 -2.21 9.60
C ARG A 155 8.84 -1.04 9.50
N ALA A 156 8.63 -0.52 8.30
CA ALA A 156 7.58 0.46 8.05
C ALA A 156 7.02 0.33 6.62
N LEU A 157 5.74 0.56 6.49
CA LEU A 157 5.05 0.87 5.24
C LEU A 157 4.38 2.22 5.43
N VAL A 158 4.73 3.18 4.60
CA VAL A 158 4.19 4.54 4.62
C VAL A 158 3.49 4.78 3.29
N ALA A 159 2.28 5.30 3.32
CA ALA A 159 1.51 5.70 2.15
C ALA A 159 1.05 7.16 2.31
N ALA A 160 1.31 7.97 1.30
CA ALA A 160 1.04 9.41 1.32
C ALA A 160 1.55 10.09 2.61
N GLY A 161 2.75 9.71 3.05
CA GLY A 161 3.38 10.24 4.25
C GLY A 161 2.81 9.73 5.58
N LYS A 162 1.86 8.80 5.57
CA LYS A 162 1.25 8.24 6.79
C LYS A 162 1.66 6.78 6.98
N PRO A 163 1.98 6.36 8.22
CA PRO A 163 2.30 4.98 8.49
C PRO A 163 1.05 4.09 8.33
N VAL A 164 1.20 3.01 7.55
CA VAL A 164 0.18 1.97 7.34
C VAL A 164 0.56 0.70 8.10
N LEU A 165 1.86 0.42 8.19
CA LEU A 165 2.40 -0.70 8.94
C LEU A 165 3.65 -0.21 9.68
N TRP A 166 3.84 -0.66 10.93
CA TRP A 166 5.01 -0.36 11.74
C TRP A 166 5.35 -1.52 12.67
N ALA A 167 6.60 -1.94 12.70
CA ALA A 167 7.02 -3.15 13.40
C ALA A 167 6.92 -3.10 14.92
N SER A 168 6.86 -1.89 15.50
CA SER A 168 6.75 -1.70 16.96
C SER A 168 5.32 -1.76 17.48
N VAL A 169 4.36 -1.81 16.61
CA VAL A 169 2.96 -2.03 16.99
C VAL A 169 2.76 -3.53 16.98
N ASP A 170 2.59 -4.14 18.15
CA ASP A 170 1.81 -5.38 18.24
C ASP A 170 0.48 -5.04 17.61
N ALA A 171 0.33 -5.37 16.35
CA ALA A 171 -0.88 -5.10 15.61
C ALA A 171 -1.93 -6.16 15.97
N PRO A 172 -2.70 -5.97 17.07
CA PRO A 172 -3.91 -6.74 17.24
C PRO A 172 -4.90 -6.48 16.10
N ASP A 173 -4.70 -5.36 15.39
CA ASP A 173 -5.52 -4.88 14.29
C ASP A 173 -4.71 -4.76 12.98
N ARG A 174 -3.71 -5.64 12.76
CA ARG A 174 -3.17 -5.78 11.41
C ARG A 174 -4.36 -6.03 10.49
N PRO A 175 -4.61 -5.18 9.47
CA PRO A 175 -5.67 -5.49 8.52
C PRO A 175 -5.37 -6.88 7.96
N THR A 176 -6.03 -7.90 8.48
CA THR A 176 -6.18 -9.14 7.73
C THR A 176 -6.75 -8.69 6.41
N ALA A 177 -6.13 -9.13 5.31
CA ALA A 177 -6.76 -8.95 4.01
C ALA A 177 -8.25 -9.27 4.22
N PRO A 178 -9.16 -8.33 3.92
CA PRO A 178 -10.56 -8.60 4.14
C PRO A 178 -10.84 -9.95 3.49
N GLU A 179 -11.48 -10.86 4.23
CA GLU A 179 -11.98 -12.06 3.59
C GLU A 179 -12.71 -11.58 2.35
N ALA A 180 -12.34 -12.12 1.20
CA ALA A 180 -12.96 -11.76 -0.06
C ALA A 180 -14.42 -12.26 -0.02
N GLY A 181 -15.22 -11.55 0.73
CA GLY A 181 -16.66 -11.71 0.75
C GLY A 181 -17.22 -10.83 -0.35
N VAL A 182 -17.79 -11.45 -1.37
CA VAL A 182 -18.54 -10.68 -2.37
C VAL A 182 -19.71 -10.02 -1.62
N PRO A 183 -19.79 -8.69 -1.58
CA PRO A 183 -20.89 -8.00 -0.91
C PRO A 183 -22.23 -8.47 -1.48
N ALA A 184 -23.29 -8.43 -0.68
CA ALA A 184 -24.63 -8.58 -1.23
C ALA A 184 -24.86 -7.49 -2.29
N ALA A 185 -25.62 -7.81 -3.33
CA ALA A 185 -26.05 -6.80 -4.30
C ALA A 185 -26.71 -5.63 -3.57
N GLY A 186 -26.36 -4.40 -3.94
CA GLY A 186 -26.92 -3.20 -3.30
C GLY A 186 -28.37 -2.97 -3.69
N ASP A 187 -29.15 -2.38 -2.79
CA ASP A 187 -30.46 -1.82 -3.16
C ASP A 187 -30.23 -0.50 -3.90
N MET A 188 -30.50 -0.50 -5.20
CA MET A 188 -30.35 0.64 -6.10
C MET A 188 -31.67 1.34 -6.40
N THR A 189 -32.72 1.06 -5.61
CA THR A 189 -34.03 1.65 -5.78
C THR A 189 -33.96 3.18 -5.78
N GLY A 190 -34.46 3.81 -6.84
CA GLY A 190 -34.44 5.27 -7.02
C GLY A 190 -33.12 5.82 -7.54
N SER A 191 -32.12 5.00 -7.83
CA SER A 191 -30.90 5.47 -8.49
C SER A 191 -31.21 5.90 -9.94
N PRO A 192 -30.74 7.10 -10.38
CA PRO A 192 -30.92 7.56 -11.75
C PRO A 192 -30.12 6.71 -12.77
N ARG A 193 -29.30 5.76 -12.30
CA ARG A 193 -28.46 4.90 -13.12
C ARG A 193 -29.11 3.54 -13.40
N VAL A 194 -30.27 3.26 -12.77
CA VAL A 194 -31.08 2.06 -13.05
C VAL A 194 -31.82 2.23 -14.36
N GLY A 195 -31.79 1.22 -15.22
CA GLY A 195 -32.43 1.20 -16.53
C GLY A 195 -31.56 0.52 -17.59
N VAL A 196 -31.96 0.66 -18.84
CA VAL A 196 -31.27 0.03 -19.97
C VAL A 196 -30.30 1.03 -20.62
N TRP A 197 -29.02 0.71 -20.55
CA TRP A 197 -27.94 1.49 -21.16
C TRP A 197 -27.64 0.90 -22.56
N ILE A 198 -27.71 1.71 -23.61
CA ILE A 198 -27.63 1.26 -25.00
C ILE A 198 -26.45 1.96 -25.68
N ASP A 199 -25.61 1.20 -26.39
CA ASP A 199 -24.54 1.78 -27.21
C ASP A 199 -25.11 2.39 -28.49
N ARG A 200 -24.37 3.32 -29.09
CA ARG A 200 -24.81 4.08 -30.26
C ARG A 200 -25.13 3.22 -31.50
N ASN A 201 -24.63 1.98 -31.53
CA ASN A 201 -24.83 1.06 -32.66
C ASN A 201 -25.97 0.06 -32.41
N ASP A 202 -26.67 0.19 -31.29
CA ASP A 202 -27.74 -0.71 -30.89
C ASP A 202 -27.29 -2.20 -30.78
N PHE A 203 -25.98 -2.38 -30.50
CA PHE A 203 -25.35 -3.69 -30.41
C PHE A 203 -25.31 -4.21 -28.97
N LEU A 204 -24.95 -3.33 -28.03
CA LEU A 204 -24.85 -3.64 -26.62
C LEU A 204 -25.96 -2.94 -25.85
N HIS A 205 -26.80 -3.72 -25.19
CA HIS A 205 -27.77 -3.24 -24.21
C HIS A 205 -27.40 -3.82 -22.87
N GLN A 206 -27.26 -2.97 -21.88
CA GLN A 206 -26.98 -3.37 -20.51
C GLN A 206 -28.06 -2.86 -19.57
N GLU A 207 -28.89 -3.76 -19.09
CA GLU A 207 -29.93 -3.45 -18.10
C GLU A 207 -29.31 -3.49 -16.70
N LEU A 208 -29.44 -2.40 -15.95
CA LEU A 208 -29.12 -2.30 -14.54
C LEU A 208 -30.42 -2.26 -13.75
N THR A 209 -30.67 -3.27 -12.93
CA THR A 209 -31.90 -3.40 -12.16
C THR A 209 -31.76 -2.85 -10.75
N ALA A 210 -32.89 -2.48 -10.13
CA ALA A 210 -32.89 -1.84 -8.80
C ALA A 210 -32.42 -2.75 -7.66
N ASP A 211 -32.41 -4.06 -7.85
CA ASP A 211 -31.90 -5.05 -6.89
C ASP A 211 -30.39 -5.33 -7.04
N GLY A 212 -29.68 -4.50 -7.86
CA GLY A 212 -28.24 -4.62 -8.03
C GLY A 212 -27.81 -5.76 -8.97
N ARG A 213 -28.71 -6.20 -9.85
CA ARG A 213 -28.39 -7.15 -10.92
C ARG A 213 -28.24 -6.44 -12.25
N TYR A 214 -27.40 -7.01 -13.12
CA TYR A 214 -27.31 -6.58 -14.51
C TYR A 214 -27.60 -7.75 -15.46
N ASP A 215 -28.10 -7.40 -16.64
CA ASP A 215 -28.31 -8.31 -17.76
C ASP A 215 -27.83 -7.62 -19.05
N GLU A 216 -27.06 -8.33 -19.83
CA GLU A 216 -26.46 -7.80 -21.05
C GLU A 216 -26.97 -8.52 -22.28
N THR A 217 -27.48 -7.77 -23.24
CA THR A 217 -27.81 -8.23 -24.58
C THR A 217 -26.74 -7.76 -25.57
N ARG A 218 -26.18 -8.67 -26.35
CA ARG A 218 -25.18 -8.37 -27.40
C ARG A 218 -25.63 -8.83 -28.79
N GLY A 219 -25.72 -7.90 -29.73
CA GLY A 219 -26.09 -8.21 -31.12
C GLY A 219 -27.41 -8.95 -31.23
N GLY A 220 -28.38 -8.60 -30.36
CA GLY A 220 -29.68 -9.24 -30.29
C GLY A 220 -29.71 -10.60 -29.52
N ARG A 221 -28.58 -11.04 -28.96
CA ARG A 221 -28.51 -12.21 -28.08
C ARG A 221 -28.76 -11.79 -26.63
N PRO A 222 -29.93 -12.09 -26.04
CA PRO A 222 -30.23 -11.79 -24.66
C PRO A 222 -29.38 -12.66 -23.71
N HIS A 223 -29.22 -12.21 -22.49
CA HIS A 223 -28.48 -12.91 -21.41
C HIS A 223 -27.06 -13.31 -21.85
N ALA A 224 -26.41 -12.39 -22.59
CA ALA A 224 -25.03 -12.62 -23.04
C ALA A 224 -24.09 -12.69 -21.84
N TYR A 225 -24.34 -11.82 -20.86
CA TYR A 225 -23.71 -11.80 -19.54
C TYR A 225 -24.73 -11.33 -18.52
N GLU A 226 -24.73 -11.93 -17.34
CA GLU A 226 -25.61 -11.62 -16.23
C GLU A 226 -24.83 -11.67 -14.92
N GLY A 227 -25.24 -10.87 -13.94
CA GLY A 227 -24.54 -10.88 -12.66
C GLY A 227 -25.02 -9.79 -11.71
N ARG A 228 -24.14 -9.43 -10.80
CA ARG A 228 -24.35 -8.38 -9.81
C ARG A 228 -23.51 -7.15 -10.14
N TYR A 229 -23.96 -5.98 -9.71
CA TYR A 229 -23.18 -4.77 -9.82
C TYR A 229 -23.23 -3.94 -8.54
N TRP A 230 -22.23 -3.10 -8.38
CA TRP A 230 -22.10 -2.10 -7.31
C TRP A 230 -21.65 -0.78 -7.92
N ILE A 231 -22.15 0.33 -7.39
CA ILE A 231 -21.77 1.67 -7.82
C ILE A 231 -21.16 2.40 -6.63
N ASP A 232 -19.95 2.93 -6.83
CA ASP A 232 -19.25 3.81 -5.89
C ASP A 232 -18.83 5.07 -6.64
N GLY A 233 -19.50 6.18 -6.34
CA GLY A 233 -19.34 7.44 -7.06
C GLY A 233 -19.66 7.26 -8.55
N ASP A 234 -18.68 7.45 -9.42
CA ASP A 234 -18.82 7.29 -10.87
C ASP A 234 -18.34 5.92 -11.37
N ARG A 235 -17.79 5.09 -10.49
CA ARG A 235 -17.38 3.73 -10.82
C ARG A 235 -18.52 2.74 -10.66
N ILE A 236 -18.63 1.80 -11.58
CA ILE A 236 -19.48 0.61 -11.48
C ILE A 236 -18.59 -0.63 -11.60
N ASP A 237 -18.71 -1.54 -10.65
CA ASP A 237 -18.07 -2.85 -10.67
C ASP A 237 -19.11 -3.93 -10.92
N TYR A 238 -18.77 -4.89 -11.76
CA TYR A 238 -19.62 -6.03 -12.12
C TYR A 238 -18.98 -7.32 -11.66
N LEU A 239 -19.78 -8.23 -11.15
CA LEU A 239 -19.42 -9.62 -10.97
C LEU A 239 -20.41 -10.50 -11.73
N ASP A 240 -19.93 -11.11 -12.80
CA ASP A 240 -20.67 -12.04 -13.63
C ASP A 240 -20.99 -13.33 -12.88
N ASP A 241 -22.12 -13.95 -13.18
CA ASP A 241 -22.53 -15.22 -12.55
C ASP A 241 -21.57 -16.38 -12.91
N LEU A 242 -20.73 -16.21 -13.96
CA LEU A 242 -19.61 -17.11 -14.26
C LEU A 242 -18.38 -16.86 -13.38
N GLY A 243 -18.35 -15.75 -12.60
CA GLY A 243 -17.32 -15.44 -11.62
C GLY A 243 -16.23 -14.49 -12.06
N PHE A 244 -16.28 -13.89 -13.24
CA PHE A 244 -15.33 -12.85 -13.61
C PHE A 244 -15.78 -11.46 -13.17
N TRP A 245 -14.80 -10.59 -12.92
CA TRP A 245 -15.02 -9.19 -12.59
C TRP A 245 -14.80 -8.30 -13.81
N ALA A 246 -15.62 -7.27 -13.91
CA ALA A 246 -15.45 -6.19 -14.89
C ALA A 246 -15.78 -4.85 -14.24
N PHE A 247 -15.49 -3.75 -14.94
CA PHE A 247 -15.82 -2.42 -14.46
C PHE A 247 -16.30 -1.51 -15.59
N GLY A 248 -16.96 -0.44 -15.21
CA GLY A 248 -17.31 0.68 -16.05
C GLY A 248 -17.18 1.99 -15.30
N GLU A 249 -17.36 3.08 -15.99
CA GLU A 249 -17.29 4.43 -15.46
C GLU A 249 -18.39 5.28 -16.05
N PHE A 250 -19.11 6.01 -15.19
CA PHE A 250 -20.08 7.01 -15.62
C PHE A 250 -19.37 8.33 -15.87
N GLN A 251 -19.50 8.89 -17.06
CA GLN A 251 -18.97 10.19 -17.45
C GLN A 251 -20.17 11.08 -17.86
N GLY A 252 -20.72 11.82 -16.89
CA GLY A 252 -21.97 12.57 -17.08
C GLY A 252 -23.15 11.63 -17.34
N GLU A 253 -23.73 11.69 -18.53
CA GLU A 253 -24.87 10.88 -18.96
C GLU A 253 -24.45 9.61 -19.74
N GLU A 254 -23.16 9.30 -19.78
CA GLU A 254 -22.62 8.16 -20.50
C GLU A 254 -22.07 7.10 -19.53
N LEU A 255 -22.27 5.84 -19.87
CA LEU A 255 -21.64 4.70 -19.22
C LEU A 255 -20.57 4.13 -20.18
N HIS A 256 -19.32 4.20 -19.76
CA HIS A 256 -18.17 3.65 -20.46
C HIS A 256 -17.85 2.27 -19.89
N HIS A 257 -18.00 1.22 -20.70
CA HIS A 257 -17.75 -0.16 -20.27
C HIS A 257 -17.20 -1.00 -21.43
N ALA A 258 -16.11 -1.75 -21.20
CA ALA A 258 -15.54 -2.71 -22.15
C ALA A 258 -15.28 -2.12 -23.57
N GLY A 259 -14.97 -0.82 -23.68
CA GLY A 259 -14.76 -0.12 -24.94
C GLY A 259 -16.04 0.41 -25.60
N TYR A 260 -17.19 0.20 -24.99
CA TYR A 260 -18.47 0.77 -25.43
C TYR A 260 -18.78 2.05 -24.65
N VAL A 261 -19.47 2.96 -25.33
CA VAL A 261 -20.06 4.17 -24.73
C VAL A 261 -21.57 4.05 -24.90
N MET A 262 -22.27 3.99 -23.78
CA MET A 262 -23.70 3.74 -23.73
C MET A 262 -24.43 4.93 -23.10
N ARG A 263 -25.69 5.11 -23.46
CA ARG A 263 -26.60 6.09 -22.85
C ARG A 263 -27.84 5.40 -22.34
N LEU A 264 -28.43 5.97 -21.30
CA LEU A 264 -29.69 5.49 -20.77
C LEU A 264 -30.80 5.68 -21.80
N GLY A 265 -31.50 4.58 -22.19
CA GLY A 265 -32.56 4.55 -23.18
C GLY A 265 -33.91 5.03 -22.67
#